data_5a259464218a6262c2df58c51aa0b93e
#
_entry.id   5a259464218a6262c2df58c51aa0b93e
#
_cell.length_a   1.000
_cell.length_b   1.000
_cell.length_c   1.000
_cell.angle_alpha   90.00
_cell.angle_beta   90.00
_cell.angle_gamma   90.00
#
_symmetry.space_group_name_H-M   'P 1'
#
loop_
_entity.id
_entity.type
_entity.pdbx_description
1 polymer ?
#
loop_
_entity_poly.entity_id
_entity_poly.type
_entity_poly.pdbx_seq_one_letter_code
_entity_poly.pdbx_strand_id
1 'polypeptide(L)'
;GSWRGALLVALTIPLSLLIAFILMHVTNIPANLLSLGAIDFGILVDGAIVMMETVLKKRERHPDEVLTEDSILRRTTEVARPIFFSTLIIITAYLPLFAFEHIEKKLFTPMAYTVGYALLGALCVALFLIPGLAFYAYRKPGKIYHNRWLEKLSTVYHSQIVRLMEKPRRVIVPLLAILLGAGILSYTVGKDFLPPLDEGAIWIQVQLPPGISIEKSKEMG
;
A
#
# COMPACT_ATOMS: atom_id res chain seq x y z
N GLY A 1 -17.30 16.43 2.53
CA GLY A 1 -16.63 15.34 3.24
C GLY A 1 -17.43 14.83 4.43
N SER A 2 -17.28 13.56 4.77
CA SER A 2 -18.03 12.94 5.86
C SER A 2 -17.06 12.18 6.78
N TRP A 3 -17.09 12.52 8.08
CA TRP A 3 -16.26 11.84 9.07
C TRP A 3 -16.61 10.34 9.20
N ARG A 4 -17.90 10.00 8.99
CA ARG A 4 -18.36 8.61 8.98
C ARG A 4 -17.69 7.81 7.85
N GLY A 5 -17.59 8.39 6.66
CA GLY A 5 -16.88 7.77 5.54
C GLY A 5 -15.39 7.60 5.83
N ALA A 6 -14.74 8.61 6.42
CA ALA A 6 -13.34 8.51 6.83
C ALA A 6 -13.09 7.39 7.85
N LEU A 7 -13.99 7.24 8.83
CA LEU A 7 -13.90 6.17 9.82
C LEU A 7 -14.09 4.78 9.20
N LEU A 8 -15.03 4.63 8.26
CA LEU A 8 -15.25 3.36 7.55
C LEU A 8 -14.02 2.98 6.71
N VAL A 9 -13.42 3.95 6.03
CA VAL A 9 -12.18 3.73 5.27
C VAL A 9 -11.01 3.40 6.21
N ALA A 10 -10.86 4.13 7.32
CA ALA A 10 -9.81 3.84 8.31
C ALA A 10 -9.91 2.43 8.90
N LEU A 11 -11.12 1.89 9.04
CA LEU A 11 -11.36 0.52 9.52
C LEU A 11 -10.80 -0.55 8.56
N THR A 12 -10.58 -0.21 7.28
CA THR A 12 -9.99 -1.13 6.30
C THR A 12 -8.58 -1.57 6.72
N ILE A 13 -7.78 -0.67 7.30
CA ILE A 13 -6.39 -0.97 7.70
C ILE A 13 -6.36 -2.13 8.71
N PRO A 14 -6.97 -2.03 9.90
CA PRO A 14 -6.89 -3.10 10.89
C PRO A 14 -7.55 -4.40 10.39
N LEU A 15 -8.62 -4.32 9.60
CA LEU A 15 -9.28 -5.51 9.08
C LEU A 15 -8.43 -6.23 8.03
N SER A 16 -7.80 -5.50 7.11
CA SER A 16 -6.91 -6.11 6.11
C SER A 16 -5.67 -6.73 6.76
N LEU A 17 -5.13 -6.10 7.81
CA LEU A 17 -4.03 -6.67 8.59
C LEU A 17 -4.44 -7.92 9.35
N LEU A 18 -5.63 -7.95 9.96
CA LEU A 18 -6.15 -9.15 10.61
C LEU A 18 -6.28 -10.31 9.62
N ILE A 19 -6.81 -10.07 8.42
CA ILE A 19 -6.89 -11.08 7.36
C ILE A 19 -5.48 -11.55 6.98
N ALA A 20 -4.52 -10.63 6.82
CA ALA A 20 -3.14 -10.97 6.51
C ALA A 20 -2.51 -11.86 7.59
N PHE A 21 -2.68 -11.52 8.87
CA PHE A 21 -2.15 -12.34 9.98
C PHE A 21 -2.79 -13.71 10.07
N ILE A 22 -4.10 -13.82 9.81
CA ILE A 22 -4.78 -15.12 9.72
C ILE A 22 -4.19 -15.96 8.60
N LEU A 23 -4.00 -15.39 7.40
CA LEU A 23 -3.42 -16.10 6.27
C LEU A 23 -1.97 -16.50 6.54
N MET A 24 -1.16 -15.62 7.14
CA MET A 24 0.21 -15.93 7.55
C MET A 24 0.25 -17.08 8.56
N HIS A 25 -0.64 -17.09 9.54
CA HIS A 25 -0.73 -18.16 10.52
C HIS A 25 -1.08 -19.51 9.86
N VAL A 26 -2.09 -19.52 8.98
CA VAL A 26 -2.52 -20.73 8.26
C VAL A 26 -1.43 -21.28 7.32
N THR A 27 -0.65 -20.38 6.71
CA THR A 27 0.42 -20.76 5.77
C THR A 27 1.78 -20.96 6.45
N ASN A 28 1.87 -20.83 7.79
CA ASN A 28 3.09 -20.93 8.59
C ASN A 28 4.22 -19.97 8.14
N ILE A 29 3.85 -18.78 7.70
CA ILE A 29 4.80 -17.74 7.30
C ILE A 29 5.10 -16.87 8.52
N PRO A 30 6.37 -16.75 8.95
CA PRO A 30 6.73 -15.96 10.13
C PRO A 30 6.58 -14.46 9.85
N ALA A 31 5.92 -13.74 10.77
CA ALA A 31 5.93 -12.29 10.77
C ALA A 31 7.28 -11.80 11.31
N ASN A 32 7.98 -10.99 10.52
CA ASN A 32 9.19 -10.31 10.95
C ASN A 32 9.01 -8.79 10.85
N LEU A 33 9.88 -8.02 11.51
CA LEU A 33 9.80 -6.56 11.51
C LEU A 33 9.94 -5.96 10.11
N LEU A 34 10.76 -6.55 9.26
CA LEU A 34 10.94 -6.12 7.87
C LEU A 34 9.63 -6.30 7.07
N SER A 35 8.97 -7.45 7.23
CA SER A 35 7.69 -7.74 6.57
C SER A 35 6.60 -6.76 6.98
N LEU A 36 6.51 -6.45 8.27
CA LEU A 36 5.52 -5.50 8.80
C LEU A 36 5.83 -4.06 8.39
N GLY A 37 7.12 -3.69 8.39
CA GLY A 37 7.56 -2.36 7.98
C GLY A 37 7.39 -2.09 6.48
N ALA A 38 7.31 -3.13 5.65
CA ALA A 38 7.10 -3.00 4.21
C ALA A 38 5.63 -2.76 3.81
N ILE A 39 4.69 -2.85 4.77
CA ILE A 39 3.26 -2.63 4.49
C ILE A 39 3.01 -1.13 4.31
N ASP A 40 2.61 -0.74 3.11
CA ASP A 40 2.13 0.61 2.83
C ASP A 40 0.61 0.70 3.08
N PHE A 41 0.26 1.36 4.17
CA PHE A 41 -1.14 1.57 4.54
C PHE A 41 -1.91 2.42 3.52
N GLY A 42 -1.23 3.28 2.76
CA GLY A 42 -1.85 4.05 1.68
C GLY A 42 -2.44 3.13 0.62
N ILE A 43 -1.65 2.18 0.12
CA ILE A 43 -2.10 1.22 -0.90
C ILE A 43 -3.26 0.34 -0.38
N LEU A 44 -3.26 -0.01 0.91
CA LEU A 44 -4.33 -0.83 1.48
C LEU A 44 -5.69 -0.12 1.51
N VAL A 45 -5.72 1.20 1.65
CA VAL A 45 -6.99 1.94 1.75
C VAL A 45 -7.51 2.46 0.41
N ASP A 46 -6.70 2.48 -0.64
CA ASP A 46 -7.06 3.08 -1.93
C ASP A 46 -8.35 2.50 -2.51
N GLY A 47 -8.50 1.19 -2.52
CA GLY A 47 -9.73 0.53 -2.99
C GLY A 47 -10.96 0.95 -2.17
N ALA A 48 -10.82 1.03 -0.85
CA ALA A 48 -11.89 1.46 0.04
C ALA A 48 -12.25 2.95 -0.13
N ILE A 49 -11.25 3.81 -0.38
CA ILE A 49 -11.45 5.23 -0.67
C ILE A 49 -12.29 5.39 -1.94
N VAL A 50 -11.89 4.76 -3.04
CA VAL A 50 -12.61 4.83 -4.34
C VAL A 50 -14.04 4.32 -4.21
N MET A 51 -14.22 3.20 -3.49
CA MET A 51 -15.54 2.62 -3.23
C MET A 51 -16.42 3.58 -2.43
N MET A 52 -15.89 4.13 -1.33
CA MET A 52 -16.61 5.10 -0.49
C MET A 52 -16.93 6.40 -1.23
N GLU A 53 -15.98 6.91 -2.02
CA GLU A 53 -16.18 8.13 -2.81
C GLU A 53 -17.31 7.97 -3.82
N THR A 54 -17.43 6.78 -4.44
CA THR A 54 -18.51 6.46 -5.38
C THR A 54 -19.89 6.57 -4.70
N VAL A 55 -20.02 6.07 -3.47
CA VAL A 55 -21.26 6.18 -2.69
C VAL A 55 -21.53 7.64 -2.26
N LEU A 56 -20.49 8.34 -1.81
CA LEU A 56 -20.61 9.74 -1.38
C LEU A 56 -21.01 10.67 -2.55
N LYS A 57 -20.42 10.50 -3.73
CA LYS A 57 -20.80 11.26 -4.94
C LYS A 57 -22.27 11.05 -5.32
N LYS A 58 -22.80 9.83 -5.16
CA LYS A 58 -24.22 9.56 -5.38
C LYS A 58 -25.07 10.33 -4.37
N ARG A 59 -24.68 10.31 -3.10
CA ARG A 59 -25.39 11.05 -2.03
C ARG A 59 -25.32 12.56 -2.23
N GLU A 60 -24.19 13.10 -2.68
CA GLU A 60 -24.04 14.54 -2.96
C GLU A 60 -24.95 15.01 -4.10
N ARG A 61 -25.10 14.19 -5.14
CA ARG A 61 -25.96 14.52 -6.30
C ARG A 61 -27.45 14.40 -6.00
N HIS A 62 -27.83 13.54 -5.07
CA HIS A 62 -29.23 13.26 -4.70
C HIS A 62 -29.39 13.26 -3.17
N PRO A 63 -29.32 14.43 -2.51
CA PRO A 63 -29.32 14.50 -1.05
C PRO A 63 -30.64 14.09 -0.41
N ASP A 64 -31.75 14.27 -1.12
CA ASP A 64 -33.12 14.02 -0.64
C ASP A 64 -33.62 12.61 -1.01
N GLU A 65 -32.90 11.87 -1.85
CA GLU A 65 -33.28 10.53 -2.30
C GLU A 65 -32.84 9.47 -1.28
N VAL A 66 -33.71 8.52 -0.97
CA VAL A 66 -33.32 7.33 -0.20
C VAL A 66 -32.46 6.45 -1.08
N LEU A 67 -31.22 6.17 -0.68
CA LEU A 67 -30.36 5.26 -1.43
C LEU A 67 -30.87 3.83 -1.28
N THR A 68 -31.23 3.20 -2.38
CA THR A 68 -31.62 1.79 -2.44
C THR A 68 -30.39 0.90 -2.59
N GLU A 69 -30.53 -0.36 -2.16
CA GLU A 69 -29.43 -1.36 -2.30
C GLU A 69 -29.00 -1.50 -3.75
N ASP A 70 -29.95 -1.59 -4.67
CA ASP A 70 -29.70 -1.73 -6.11
C ASP A 70 -28.91 -0.54 -6.66
N SER A 71 -29.24 0.69 -6.23
CA SER A 71 -28.54 1.90 -6.67
C SER A 71 -27.08 1.95 -6.22
N ILE A 72 -26.77 1.43 -5.01
CA ILE A 72 -25.41 1.33 -4.50
C ILE A 72 -24.68 0.18 -5.18
N LEU A 73 -25.29 -1.00 -5.26
CA LEU A 73 -24.72 -2.18 -5.88
C LEU A 73 -24.27 -1.89 -7.32
N ARG A 74 -25.14 -1.28 -8.11
CA ARG A 74 -24.80 -0.91 -9.50
C ARG A 74 -23.58 -0.01 -9.59
N ARG A 75 -23.49 1.02 -8.73
CA ARG A 75 -22.37 1.97 -8.74
C ARG A 75 -21.07 1.37 -8.23
N THR A 76 -21.15 0.57 -7.17
CA THR A 76 -19.96 -0.09 -6.62
C THR A 76 -19.43 -1.17 -7.57
N THR A 77 -20.29 -1.85 -8.34
CA THR A 77 -19.89 -2.81 -9.36
C THR A 77 -19.11 -2.14 -10.50
N GLU A 78 -19.45 -0.91 -10.89
CA GLU A 78 -18.73 -0.16 -11.93
C GLU A 78 -17.25 0.05 -11.54
N VAL A 79 -16.95 0.28 -10.25
CA VAL A 79 -15.58 0.52 -9.76
C VAL A 79 -14.89 -0.73 -9.21
N ALA A 80 -15.63 -1.79 -8.93
CA ALA A 80 -15.10 -3.05 -8.42
C ALA A 80 -14.06 -3.67 -9.35
N ARG A 81 -14.34 -3.68 -10.66
CA ARG A 81 -13.44 -4.23 -11.67
C ARG A 81 -12.10 -3.48 -11.76
N PRO A 82 -12.05 -2.15 -11.88
CA PRO A 82 -10.81 -1.39 -11.78
C PRO A 82 -10.02 -1.65 -10.48
N ILE A 83 -10.69 -1.67 -9.33
CA ILE A 83 -10.05 -1.94 -8.03
C ILE A 83 -9.42 -3.33 -8.00
N PHE A 84 -10.14 -4.34 -8.48
CA PHE A 84 -9.63 -5.71 -8.55
C PHE A 84 -8.35 -5.79 -9.41
N PHE A 85 -8.39 -5.26 -10.64
CA PHE A 85 -7.24 -5.33 -11.52
C PHE A 85 -6.06 -4.49 -11.04
N SER A 86 -6.30 -3.29 -10.46
CA SER A 86 -5.21 -2.48 -9.90
C SER A 86 -4.50 -3.22 -8.75
N THR A 87 -5.26 -3.83 -7.84
CA THR A 87 -4.69 -4.62 -6.75
C THR A 87 -3.92 -5.84 -7.29
N LEU A 88 -4.44 -6.52 -8.31
CA LEU A 88 -3.76 -7.66 -8.94
C LEU A 88 -2.43 -7.24 -9.57
N ILE A 89 -2.38 -6.08 -10.25
CA ILE A 89 -1.15 -5.54 -10.83
C ILE A 89 -0.13 -5.27 -9.72
N ILE A 90 -0.55 -4.68 -8.60
CA ILE A 90 0.35 -4.43 -7.46
C ILE A 90 0.89 -5.74 -6.91
N ILE A 91 0.04 -6.75 -6.67
CA ILE A 91 0.48 -8.08 -6.21
C ILE A 91 1.49 -8.69 -7.20
N THR A 92 1.23 -8.57 -8.51
CA THR A 92 2.12 -9.08 -9.55
C THR A 92 3.49 -8.40 -9.52
N ALA A 93 3.56 -7.11 -9.16
CA ALA A 93 4.81 -6.38 -9.01
C ALA A 93 5.71 -6.92 -7.88
N TYR A 94 5.15 -7.65 -6.91
CA TYR A 94 5.91 -8.33 -5.85
C TYR A 94 6.38 -9.73 -6.22
N LEU A 95 5.91 -10.32 -7.35
CA LEU A 95 6.34 -11.66 -7.77
C LEU A 95 7.85 -11.82 -7.98
N PRO A 96 8.60 -10.82 -8.50
CA PRO A 96 10.04 -10.93 -8.65
C PRO A 96 10.78 -11.18 -7.33
N LEU A 97 10.21 -10.83 -6.17
CA LEU A 97 10.83 -11.08 -4.87
C LEU A 97 10.97 -12.59 -4.55
N PHE A 98 10.17 -13.44 -5.19
CA PHE A 98 10.29 -14.89 -5.05
C PHE A 98 11.44 -15.50 -5.86
N ALA A 99 11.99 -14.75 -6.81
CA ALA A 99 13.14 -15.16 -7.62
C ALA A 99 14.49 -14.98 -6.90
N PHE A 100 14.51 -14.31 -5.74
CA PHE A 100 15.73 -14.20 -4.95
C PHE A 100 16.19 -15.55 -4.39
N GLU A 101 17.50 -15.65 -4.18
CA GLU A 101 18.16 -16.86 -3.64
C GLU A 101 18.88 -16.54 -2.33
N HIS A 102 19.37 -17.58 -1.64
CA HIS A 102 20.21 -17.48 -0.44
C HIS A 102 19.59 -16.63 0.70
N ILE A 103 20.30 -15.63 1.18
CA ILE A 103 19.91 -14.77 2.32
C ILE A 103 18.76 -13.84 1.95
N GLU A 104 18.80 -13.28 0.75
CA GLU A 104 17.78 -12.39 0.22
C GLU A 104 16.41 -13.08 0.20
N LYS A 105 16.36 -14.35 -0.20
CA LYS A 105 15.13 -15.14 -0.19
C LYS A 105 14.52 -15.23 1.20
N LYS A 106 15.35 -15.47 2.23
CA LYS A 106 14.86 -15.57 3.62
C LYS A 106 14.24 -14.26 4.14
N LEU A 107 14.71 -13.12 3.64
CA LEU A 107 14.22 -11.79 4.05
C LEU A 107 13.01 -11.36 3.22
N PHE A 108 13.09 -11.47 1.89
CA PHE A 108 12.09 -10.90 0.99
C PHE A 108 10.88 -11.80 0.74
N THR A 109 11.03 -13.13 0.81
CA THR A 109 9.89 -14.04 0.63
C THR A 109 8.79 -13.85 1.68
N PRO A 110 9.06 -13.80 3.01
CA PRO A 110 8.02 -13.49 3.99
C PRO A 110 7.40 -12.10 3.78
N MET A 111 8.19 -11.11 3.36
CA MET A 111 7.71 -9.77 3.04
C MET A 111 6.72 -9.79 1.89
N ALA A 112 7.04 -10.47 0.77
CA ALA A 112 6.15 -10.58 -0.39
C ALA A 112 4.81 -11.24 -0.04
N TYR A 113 4.84 -12.31 0.77
CA TYR A 113 3.61 -12.96 1.27
C TYR A 113 2.80 -12.02 2.17
N THR A 114 3.44 -11.33 3.11
CA THR A 114 2.75 -10.43 4.05
C THR A 114 2.04 -9.31 3.31
N VAL A 115 2.72 -8.64 2.38
CA VAL A 115 2.15 -7.59 1.54
C VAL A 115 1.04 -8.14 0.64
N GLY A 116 1.27 -9.30 0.00
CA GLY A 116 0.27 -9.95 -0.84
C GLY A 116 -1.02 -10.29 -0.06
N TYR A 117 -0.89 -10.84 1.14
CA TYR A 117 -2.03 -11.17 2.00
C TYR A 117 -2.75 -9.91 2.51
N ALA A 118 -2.01 -8.86 2.85
CA ALA A 118 -2.60 -7.58 3.25
C ALA A 118 -3.39 -6.94 2.10
N LEU A 119 -2.87 -7.00 0.87
CA LEU A 119 -3.56 -6.51 -0.33
C LEU A 119 -4.81 -7.34 -0.66
N LEU A 120 -4.74 -8.67 -0.55
CA LEU A 120 -5.92 -9.53 -0.70
C LEU A 120 -6.97 -9.24 0.37
N GLY A 121 -6.55 -9.07 1.62
CA GLY A 121 -7.42 -8.65 2.71
C GLY A 121 -8.08 -7.31 2.44
N ALA A 122 -7.29 -6.30 2.01
CA ALA A 122 -7.80 -4.97 1.66
C ALA A 122 -8.79 -5.02 0.49
N LEU A 123 -8.51 -5.84 -0.52
CA LEU A 123 -9.41 -6.06 -1.66
C LEU A 123 -10.74 -6.66 -1.19
N CYS A 124 -10.71 -7.70 -0.36
CA CYS A 124 -11.91 -8.31 0.19
C CYS A 124 -12.74 -7.30 1.01
N VAL A 125 -12.08 -6.53 1.89
CA VAL A 125 -12.76 -5.49 2.68
C VAL A 125 -13.35 -4.41 1.79
N ALA A 126 -12.60 -3.92 0.78
CA ALA A 126 -13.06 -2.88 -0.14
C ALA A 126 -14.26 -3.33 -0.99
N LEU A 127 -14.25 -4.56 -1.50
CA LEU A 127 -15.29 -5.04 -2.40
C LEU A 127 -16.56 -5.53 -1.69
N PHE A 128 -16.44 -6.13 -0.51
CA PHE A 128 -17.57 -6.75 0.18
C PHE A 128 -18.05 -5.95 1.39
N LEU A 129 -17.12 -5.51 2.24
CA LEU A 129 -17.50 -4.88 3.50
C LEU A 129 -17.87 -3.40 3.32
N ILE A 130 -17.06 -2.64 2.58
CA ILE A 130 -17.27 -1.19 2.40
C ILE A 130 -18.60 -0.87 1.74
N PRO A 131 -19.07 -1.52 0.65
CA PRO A 131 -20.38 -1.23 0.06
C PRO A 131 -21.52 -1.45 1.06
N GLY A 132 -21.47 -2.56 1.81
CA GLY A 132 -22.49 -2.86 2.84
C GLY A 132 -22.52 -1.83 3.96
N LEU A 133 -21.36 -1.50 4.53
CA LEU A 133 -21.25 -0.50 5.61
C LEU A 133 -21.64 0.91 5.09
N ALA A 134 -21.26 1.27 3.88
CA ALA A 134 -21.62 2.52 3.25
C ALA A 134 -23.15 2.62 3.04
N PHE A 135 -23.79 1.54 2.62
CA PHE A 135 -25.25 1.49 2.52
C PHE A 135 -25.90 1.82 3.87
N TYR A 136 -25.53 1.11 4.94
CA TYR A 136 -26.09 1.35 6.27
C TYR A 136 -25.83 2.77 6.77
N ALA A 137 -24.66 3.33 6.53
CA ALA A 137 -24.26 4.66 6.99
C ALA A 137 -24.97 5.81 6.23
N TYR A 138 -25.29 5.60 4.94
CA TYR A 138 -25.77 6.65 4.05
C TYR A 138 -27.16 6.41 3.43
N ARG A 139 -27.87 5.33 3.79
CA ARG A 139 -29.21 5.04 3.25
C ARG A 139 -30.24 6.13 3.54
N LYS A 140 -30.14 6.78 4.71
CA LYS A 140 -31.05 7.86 5.08
C LYS A 140 -30.69 9.16 4.39
N PRO A 141 -31.67 9.98 3.97
CA PRO A 141 -31.42 11.32 3.46
C PRO A 141 -30.59 12.14 4.44
N GLY A 142 -29.65 12.93 3.93
CA GLY A 142 -28.81 13.77 4.76
C GLY A 142 -27.85 14.60 3.92
N LYS A 143 -27.60 15.82 4.34
CA LYS A 143 -26.65 16.72 3.67
C LYS A 143 -25.24 16.28 4.02
N ILE A 144 -24.37 16.19 3.01
CA ILE A 144 -22.94 16.02 3.19
C ILE A 144 -22.34 17.39 3.45
N TYR A 145 -21.47 17.47 4.47
CA TYR A 145 -20.80 18.72 4.83
C TYR A 145 -19.88 19.16 3.68
N HIS A 146 -20.16 20.35 3.14
CA HIS A 146 -19.37 20.97 2.08
C HIS A 146 -18.25 21.79 2.71
N ASN A 147 -17.01 21.44 2.42
CA ASN A 147 -15.85 22.14 2.96
C ASN A 147 -15.40 23.21 1.97
N ARG A 148 -15.65 24.50 2.32
CA ARG A 148 -15.29 25.65 1.51
C ARG A 148 -13.80 25.73 1.16
N TRP A 149 -12.95 25.16 2.00
CA TRP A 149 -11.51 25.14 1.75
C TRP A 149 -11.16 24.16 0.62
N LEU A 150 -11.79 22.97 0.62
CA LEU A 150 -11.66 21.99 -0.46
C LEU A 150 -12.22 22.52 -1.78
N GLU A 151 -13.30 23.29 -1.77
CA GLU A 151 -13.84 23.92 -2.98
C GLU A 151 -12.85 24.93 -3.58
N LYS A 152 -12.27 25.80 -2.75
CA LYS A 152 -11.23 26.73 -3.21
C LYS A 152 -10.03 25.99 -3.81
N LEU A 153 -9.55 24.93 -3.12
CA LEU A 153 -8.44 24.12 -3.61
C LEU A 153 -8.79 23.45 -4.94
N SER A 154 -9.99 22.89 -5.06
CA SER A 154 -10.49 22.28 -6.29
C SER A 154 -10.58 23.30 -7.44
N THR A 155 -11.04 24.52 -7.17
CA THR A 155 -11.11 25.60 -8.18
C THR A 155 -9.72 26.02 -8.65
N VAL A 156 -8.77 26.18 -7.72
CA VAL A 156 -7.37 26.49 -8.07
C VAL A 156 -6.76 25.36 -8.88
N TYR A 157 -6.93 24.11 -8.44
CA TYR A 157 -6.46 22.93 -9.15
C TYR A 157 -7.02 22.86 -10.57
N HIS A 158 -8.33 23.01 -10.73
CA HIS A 158 -8.99 23.03 -12.04
C HIS A 158 -8.40 24.11 -12.97
N SER A 159 -8.26 25.35 -12.45
CA SER A 159 -7.69 26.43 -13.24
C SER A 159 -6.23 26.18 -13.67
N GLN A 160 -5.44 25.53 -12.80
CA GLN A 160 -4.07 25.14 -13.13
C GLN A 160 -4.02 24.05 -14.21
N ILE A 161 -4.87 23.02 -14.09
CA ILE A 161 -4.97 21.95 -15.09
C ILE A 161 -5.33 22.51 -16.46
N VAL A 162 -6.36 23.38 -16.54
CA VAL A 162 -6.76 24.00 -17.81
C VAL A 162 -5.59 24.79 -18.44
N ARG A 163 -4.89 25.61 -17.65
CA ARG A 163 -3.72 26.38 -18.14
C ARG A 163 -2.56 25.48 -18.63
N LEU A 164 -2.36 24.33 -17.97
CA LEU A 164 -1.32 23.35 -18.35
C LEU A 164 -1.70 22.61 -19.63
N MET A 165 -2.99 22.29 -19.81
CA MET A 165 -3.50 21.67 -21.05
C MET A 165 -3.36 22.60 -22.26
N GLU A 166 -3.57 23.91 -22.08
CA GLU A 166 -3.38 24.90 -23.15
C GLU A 166 -1.92 25.04 -23.58
N LYS A 167 -0.96 24.76 -22.67
CA LYS A 167 0.48 24.92 -22.92
C LYS A 167 1.27 23.68 -22.50
N PRO A 168 1.17 22.56 -23.25
CA PRO A 168 1.75 21.28 -22.85
C PRO A 168 3.29 21.35 -22.68
N ARG A 169 3.97 22.26 -23.38
CA ARG A 169 5.43 22.46 -23.20
C ARG A 169 5.81 22.86 -21.78
N ARG A 170 4.94 23.54 -21.03
CA ARG A 170 5.18 23.93 -19.62
C ARG A 170 5.18 22.72 -18.68
N VAL A 171 4.60 21.59 -19.10
CA VAL A 171 4.60 20.34 -18.34
C VAL A 171 5.74 19.43 -18.84
N ILE A 172 5.86 19.29 -20.16
CA ILE A 172 6.80 18.34 -20.77
C ILE A 172 8.26 18.74 -20.51
N VAL A 173 8.59 20.03 -20.61
CA VAL A 173 9.98 20.49 -20.44
C VAL A 173 10.50 20.26 -19.02
N PRO A 174 9.81 20.66 -17.92
CA PRO A 174 10.29 20.36 -16.57
C PRO A 174 10.26 18.87 -16.26
N LEU A 175 9.30 18.11 -16.78
CA LEU A 175 9.27 16.65 -16.61
C LEU A 175 10.53 15.99 -17.22
N LEU A 176 10.88 16.35 -18.45
CA LEU A 176 12.10 15.87 -19.09
C LEU A 176 13.37 16.32 -18.36
N ALA A 177 13.40 17.55 -17.86
CA ALA A 177 14.52 18.05 -17.06
C ALA A 177 14.69 17.25 -15.76
N ILE A 178 13.59 16.94 -15.07
CA ILE A 178 13.61 16.10 -13.85
C ILE A 178 14.07 14.68 -14.18
N LEU A 179 13.58 14.07 -15.26
CA LEU A 179 13.98 12.73 -15.69
C LEU A 179 15.47 12.66 -16.04
N LEU A 180 15.97 13.65 -16.78
CA LEU A 180 17.40 13.75 -17.11
C LEU A 180 18.24 13.96 -15.85
N GLY A 181 17.82 14.86 -14.96
CA GLY A 181 18.49 15.09 -13.68
C GLY A 181 18.52 13.84 -12.80
N ALA A 182 17.42 13.12 -12.69
CA ALA A 182 17.36 11.85 -11.98
C ALA A 182 18.25 10.78 -12.61
N GLY A 183 18.28 10.72 -13.95
CA GLY A 183 19.19 9.84 -14.69
C GLY A 183 20.66 10.12 -14.38
N ILE A 184 21.07 11.39 -14.38
CA ILE A 184 22.45 11.80 -14.05
C ILE A 184 22.75 11.46 -12.59
N LEU A 185 21.85 11.78 -11.66
CA LEU A 185 22.04 11.48 -10.23
C LEU A 185 22.14 9.98 -9.97
N SER A 186 21.46 9.13 -10.74
CA SER A 186 21.52 7.68 -10.57
C SER A 186 22.92 7.11 -10.76
N TYR A 187 23.80 7.79 -11.51
CA TYR A 187 25.22 7.39 -11.65
C TYR A 187 26.04 7.69 -10.39
N THR A 188 25.61 8.63 -9.56
CA THR A 188 26.33 9.03 -8.33
C THR A 188 25.85 8.27 -7.09
N VAL A 189 24.69 7.60 -7.18
CA VAL A 189 24.16 6.79 -6.09
C VAL A 189 24.91 5.47 -6.03
N GLY A 190 25.44 5.11 -4.85
CA GLY A 190 26.10 3.83 -4.61
C GLY A 190 25.15 2.66 -4.91
N LYS A 191 25.73 1.54 -5.38
CA LYS A 191 24.99 0.33 -5.78
C LYS A 191 24.95 -0.73 -4.68
N ASP A 192 25.19 -0.34 -3.45
CA ASP A 192 25.14 -1.27 -2.32
C ASP A 192 23.70 -1.70 -2.09
N PHE A 193 23.43 -2.97 -2.36
CA PHE A 193 22.08 -3.57 -2.28
C PHE A 193 21.59 -3.70 -0.84
N LEU A 194 22.51 -3.98 0.09
CA LEU A 194 22.22 -4.06 1.52
C LEU A 194 23.22 -3.19 2.27
N PRO A 195 22.77 -2.30 3.16
CA PRO A 195 23.70 -1.66 4.08
C PRO A 195 24.37 -2.75 4.93
N PRO A 196 25.64 -2.56 5.34
CA PRO A 196 26.30 -3.50 6.26
C PRO A 196 25.42 -3.66 7.50
N LEU A 197 24.87 -4.86 7.67
CA LEU A 197 24.09 -5.21 8.86
C LEU A 197 25.08 -5.35 10.01
N ASP A 198 25.20 -4.30 10.81
CA ASP A 198 25.93 -4.37 12.08
C ASP A 198 25.00 -5.01 13.10
N GLU A 199 25.16 -6.33 13.28
CA GLU A 199 24.37 -7.10 14.27
C GLU A 199 24.89 -6.90 15.69
N GLY A 200 25.87 -6.02 15.90
CA GLY A 200 26.51 -5.81 17.21
C GLY A 200 27.27 -7.04 17.72
N ALA A 201 27.45 -8.04 16.85
CA ALA A 201 28.17 -9.26 17.16
C ALA A 201 29.59 -9.20 16.59
N ILE A 202 30.58 -9.33 17.45
CA ILE A 202 31.99 -9.46 17.06
C ILE A 202 32.27 -10.93 16.81
N TRP A 203 32.45 -11.30 15.54
CA TRP A 203 32.88 -12.64 15.18
C TRP A 203 34.42 -12.70 15.21
N ILE A 204 34.98 -13.41 16.21
CA ILE A 204 36.41 -13.68 16.31
C ILE A 204 36.66 -15.09 15.80
N GLN A 205 37.28 -15.23 14.62
CA GLN A 205 37.69 -16.52 14.09
C GLN A 205 39.16 -16.80 14.50
N VAL A 206 39.34 -17.68 15.45
CA VAL A 206 40.68 -18.12 15.88
C VAL A 206 41.06 -19.35 15.09
N GLN A 207 42.05 -19.23 14.22
CA GLN A 207 42.64 -20.38 13.52
C GLN A 207 43.83 -20.89 14.31
N LEU A 208 43.73 -22.10 14.85
CA LEU A 208 44.80 -22.75 15.54
C LEU A 208 45.59 -23.69 14.57
N PRO A 209 46.89 -23.93 14.81
CA PRO A 209 47.67 -24.80 13.95
C PRO A 209 47.08 -26.22 13.86
N PRO A 210 47.13 -26.89 12.70
CA PRO A 210 46.62 -28.23 12.55
C PRO A 210 47.38 -29.21 13.45
N GLY A 211 46.65 -30.03 14.23
CA GLY A 211 47.25 -31.05 15.14
C GLY A 211 47.29 -30.65 16.61
N ILE A 212 46.72 -29.47 16.98
CA ILE A 212 46.64 -29.05 18.38
C ILE A 212 45.63 -29.92 19.16
N SER A 213 45.93 -30.31 20.40
CA SER A 213 44.98 -31.05 21.24
C SER A 213 43.85 -30.11 21.74
N ILE A 214 42.68 -30.71 22.05
CA ILE A 214 41.50 -29.97 22.55
C ILE A 214 41.81 -29.22 23.87
N GLU A 215 42.68 -29.84 24.73
CA GLU A 215 43.09 -29.22 25.99
C GLU A 215 43.90 -27.95 25.76
N LYS A 216 44.85 -27.99 24.81
CA LYS A 216 45.69 -26.85 24.47
C LYS A 216 44.91 -25.75 23.69
N SER A 217 43.86 -26.14 22.93
CA SER A 217 42.94 -25.20 22.28
C SER A 217 42.11 -24.43 23.29
N LYS A 218 41.72 -25.06 24.41
CA LYS A 218 40.98 -24.39 25.50
C LYS A 218 41.83 -23.43 26.33
N GLU A 219 43.15 -23.65 26.37
CA GLU A 219 44.06 -22.74 27.10
C GLU A 219 44.38 -21.45 26.33
N MET A 220 44.20 -21.47 24.97
CA MET A 220 44.55 -20.36 24.10
C MET A 220 43.32 -19.55 23.62
N GLY A 221 42.08 -19.98 23.83
CA GLY A 221 40.84 -19.28 23.52
C GLY A 221 40.14 -18.80 24.76
#